data_83c4b67bce2f8208712e25ee644655b1
#
_entry.id   83c4b67bce2f8208712e25ee644655b1
#
_cell.length_a   1.000
_cell.length_b   1.000
_cell.length_c   1.000
_cell.angle_alpha   90.00
_cell.angle_beta   90.00
_cell.angle_gamma   90.00
#
_symmetry.space_group_name_H-M   'P 1'
#
loop_
_entity.id
_entity.type
_entity.pdbx_description
1 polymer ?
#
loop_
_entity_poly.entity_id
_entity_poly.type
_entity_poly.pdbx_seq_one_letter_code
_entity_poly.pdbx_strand_id
1 'polypeptide(L)'
;MKTFQLLKPLPIKRDENRHQYVNTETKQWLSYSTTQVCSELSEEDKENIEKWRSQWQPRGEKCHECLAEHMLGNGKIDPDEYGAWVEPLLQHELFTHFEPMAIEHMMSIPDKSVGGQLDLLGYDTKTKQIRLIDLKTKSSCNYFMRKRKKDGLLYIEDLDMYWKEPYSTDKQLGCYVEMLKLNYDLRPDVCNTIWAFEGRCIMNIDQPTERCEAAW
;
A
#
# COMPACT_ATOMS: atom_id res chain seq x y z
N MET A 1 -8.70 26.80 -1.97
CA MET A 1 -8.33 25.38 -1.94
C MET A 1 -7.92 25.04 -0.52
N LYS A 2 -8.46 23.98 0.08
CA LYS A 2 -7.89 23.47 1.34
C LYS A 2 -6.62 22.70 0.96
N THR A 3 -5.46 23.26 1.26
CA THR A 3 -4.21 22.51 1.15
C THR A 3 -4.18 21.55 2.34
N PHE A 4 -4.20 20.26 2.09
CA PHE A 4 -4.01 19.26 3.15
C PHE A 4 -2.55 19.31 3.59
N GLN A 5 -2.34 19.26 4.91
CA GLN A 5 -1.00 19.17 5.48
C GLN A 5 -0.67 17.69 5.73
N LEU A 6 0.59 17.34 5.60
CA LEU A 6 1.07 16.02 6.00
C LEU A 6 0.76 15.77 7.49
N LEU A 7 0.32 14.57 7.79
CA LEU A 7 0.10 14.13 9.17
C LEU A 7 1.41 14.22 9.97
N LYS A 8 1.28 14.64 11.22
CA LYS A 8 2.45 14.72 12.10
C LYS A 8 3.00 13.31 12.35
N PRO A 9 4.31 13.08 12.13
CA PRO A 9 4.92 11.79 12.44
C PRO A 9 4.73 11.39 13.90
N LEU A 10 4.47 10.11 14.15
CA LEU A 10 4.43 9.53 15.48
C LEU A 10 5.85 9.12 15.91
N PRO A 11 6.10 8.97 17.23
CA PRO A 11 7.36 8.50 17.74
C PRO A 11 7.54 6.97 17.55
N ILE A 12 7.24 6.49 16.36
CA ILE A 12 7.37 5.08 15.98
C ILE A 12 8.50 4.97 14.96
N LYS A 13 9.37 3.98 15.15
CA LYS A 13 10.41 3.61 14.19
C LYS A 13 10.39 2.12 13.94
N ARG A 14 10.76 1.73 12.72
CA ARG A 14 11.05 0.35 12.36
C ARG A 14 12.53 0.06 12.58
N ASP A 15 12.83 -1.05 13.22
CA ASP A 15 14.18 -1.62 13.28
C ASP A 15 14.32 -2.63 12.14
N GLU A 16 15.18 -2.31 11.17
CA GLU A 16 15.33 -3.12 9.95
C GLU A 16 15.96 -4.49 10.23
N ASN A 17 16.81 -4.60 11.28
CA ASN A 17 17.44 -5.86 11.63
C ASN A 17 16.46 -6.85 12.29
N ARG A 18 15.52 -6.31 13.07
CA ARG A 18 14.52 -7.12 13.79
C ARG A 18 13.20 -7.21 13.06
N HIS A 19 13.00 -6.39 12.02
CA HIS A 19 11.70 -6.20 11.34
C HIS A 19 10.54 -5.91 12.31
N GLN A 20 10.84 -5.18 13.38
CA GLN A 20 9.91 -4.82 14.44
C GLN A 20 9.81 -3.30 14.57
N TYR A 21 8.72 -2.85 15.16
CA TYR A 21 8.50 -1.44 15.44
C TYR A 21 8.77 -1.15 16.92
N VAL A 22 9.25 0.06 17.20
CA VAL A 22 9.51 0.55 18.55
C VAL A 22 8.97 1.97 18.71
N ASN A 23 8.29 2.23 19.81
CA ASN A 23 7.97 3.59 20.21
C ASN A 23 9.23 4.22 20.79
N THR A 24 9.72 5.29 20.17
CA THR A 24 11.01 5.91 20.51
C THR A 24 10.97 6.74 21.79
N GLU A 25 9.79 7.14 22.26
CA GLU A 25 9.59 7.86 23.52
C GLU A 25 9.49 6.89 24.70
N THR A 26 8.55 5.91 24.60
CA THR A 26 8.33 4.95 25.70
C THR A 26 9.32 3.80 25.72
N LYS A 27 10.11 3.60 24.63
CA LYS A 27 11.01 2.46 24.39
C LYS A 27 10.30 1.11 24.32
N GLN A 28 8.99 1.11 24.19
CA GLN A 28 8.19 -0.10 24.05
C GLN A 28 8.33 -0.68 22.65
N TRP A 29 8.70 -1.95 22.57
CA TRP A 29 8.69 -2.73 21.34
C TRP A 29 7.29 -3.26 21.06
N LEU A 30 6.90 -3.21 19.79
CA LEU A 30 5.66 -3.78 19.30
C LEU A 30 5.92 -5.22 18.83
N SER A 31 5.11 -6.15 19.32
CA SER A 31 5.34 -7.59 19.11
C SER A 31 5.11 -8.03 17.69
N TYR A 32 4.25 -7.31 16.96
CA TYR A 32 3.80 -7.71 15.63
C TYR A 32 3.86 -6.55 14.64
N SER A 33 4.13 -6.87 13.38
CA SER A 33 3.87 -5.95 12.27
C SER A 33 2.48 -6.18 11.67
N THR A 34 1.92 -5.17 11.00
CA THR A 34 0.67 -5.29 10.25
C THR A 34 0.71 -6.48 9.29
N THR A 35 1.81 -6.66 8.57
CA THR A 35 1.99 -7.79 7.63
C THR A 35 1.91 -9.15 8.33
N GLN A 36 2.48 -9.29 9.54
CA GLN A 36 2.43 -10.54 10.28
C GLN A 36 1.01 -10.89 10.74
N VAL A 37 0.26 -9.91 11.29
CA VAL A 37 -1.09 -10.17 11.80
C VAL A 37 -2.14 -10.30 10.70
N CYS A 38 -1.88 -9.74 9.52
CA CYS A 38 -2.79 -9.82 8.38
C CYS A 38 -2.48 -11.00 7.44
N SER A 39 -1.33 -11.65 7.58
CA SER A 39 -0.93 -12.76 6.73
C SER A 39 -1.75 -14.01 7.02
N GLU A 40 -2.38 -14.56 5.98
CA GLU A 40 -3.08 -15.84 5.99
C GLU A 40 -2.29 -16.94 5.26
N LEU A 41 -1.02 -16.66 4.96
CA LEU A 41 -0.14 -17.59 4.25
C LEU A 41 0.21 -18.79 5.14
N SER A 42 0.19 -19.99 4.55
CA SER A 42 0.75 -21.18 5.16
C SER A 42 2.27 -21.06 5.35
N GLU A 43 2.86 -21.86 6.23
CA GLU A 43 4.33 -21.86 6.40
C GLU A 43 5.04 -22.26 5.09
N GLU A 44 4.47 -23.18 4.32
CA GLU A 44 5.00 -23.57 3.00
C GLU A 44 4.99 -22.39 2.01
N ASP A 45 3.92 -21.60 1.97
CA ASP A 45 3.85 -20.39 1.12
C ASP A 45 4.87 -19.36 1.56
N LYS A 46 5.04 -19.15 2.87
CA LYS A 46 6.07 -18.24 3.42
C LYS A 46 7.48 -18.68 3.00
N GLU A 47 7.80 -19.96 3.13
CA GLU A 47 9.09 -20.50 2.70
C GLU A 47 9.31 -20.33 1.19
N ASN A 48 8.27 -20.58 0.38
CA ASN A 48 8.34 -20.38 -1.06
C ASN A 48 8.55 -18.92 -1.45
N ILE A 49 7.88 -17.98 -0.77
CA ILE A 49 8.08 -16.54 -0.97
C ILE A 49 9.51 -16.15 -0.59
N GLU A 50 10.03 -16.65 0.53
CA GLU A 50 11.37 -16.36 1.03
C GLU A 50 12.47 -16.79 0.06
N LYS A 51 12.33 -17.93 -0.63
CA LYS A 51 13.27 -18.38 -1.67
C LYS A 51 13.53 -17.35 -2.77
N TRP A 52 12.53 -16.52 -3.06
CA TRP A 52 12.58 -15.52 -4.12
C TRP A 52 12.74 -14.09 -3.61
N ARG A 53 13.07 -13.94 -2.31
CA ARG A 53 13.18 -12.64 -1.64
C ARG A 53 14.13 -11.69 -2.36
N SER A 54 15.30 -12.18 -2.77
CA SER A 54 16.29 -11.37 -3.49
C SER A 54 15.80 -10.78 -4.82
N GLN A 55 14.69 -11.29 -5.37
CA GLN A 55 14.12 -10.78 -6.62
C GLN A 55 12.95 -9.82 -6.37
N TRP A 56 12.09 -10.10 -5.39
CA TRP A 56 10.89 -9.28 -5.19
C TRP A 56 11.09 -8.14 -4.20
N GLN A 57 11.95 -8.31 -3.18
CA GLN A 57 12.14 -7.30 -2.14
C GLN A 57 12.78 -6.02 -2.69
N PRO A 58 13.95 -6.04 -3.39
CA PRO A 58 14.57 -4.81 -3.88
C PRO A 58 13.65 -4.06 -4.86
N ARG A 59 12.92 -4.79 -5.70
CA ARG A 59 11.90 -4.21 -6.58
C ARG A 59 10.81 -3.50 -5.80
N GLY A 60 10.26 -4.16 -4.76
CA GLY A 60 9.25 -3.58 -3.90
C GLY A 60 9.74 -2.30 -3.23
N GLU A 61 10.89 -2.37 -2.57
CA GLU A 61 11.52 -1.24 -1.88
C GLU A 61 11.75 -0.06 -2.84
N LYS A 62 12.26 -0.30 -4.05
CA LYS A 62 12.49 0.76 -5.04
C LYS A 62 11.17 1.38 -5.53
N CYS A 63 10.12 0.61 -5.76
CA CYS A 63 8.81 1.16 -6.13
C CYS A 63 8.23 2.06 -5.03
N HIS A 64 8.33 1.66 -3.76
CA HIS A 64 7.90 2.47 -2.62
C HIS A 64 8.72 3.76 -2.49
N GLU A 65 10.06 3.66 -2.59
CA GLU A 65 10.97 4.82 -2.58
C GLU A 65 10.60 5.83 -3.68
N CYS A 66 10.49 5.36 -4.93
CA CYS A 66 10.19 6.23 -6.06
C CYS A 66 8.78 6.86 -5.95
N LEU A 67 7.79 6.12 -5.46
CA LEU A 67 6.45 6.68 -5.22
C LEU A 67 6.50 7.75 -4.13
N ALA A 68 7.21 7.51 -3.03
CA ALA A 68 7.36 8.49 -1.95
C ALA A 68 8.03 9.78 -2.45
N GLU A 69 9.13 9.68 -3.19
CA GLU A 69 9.81 10.84 -3.78
C GLU A 69 8.93 11.61 -4.75
N HIS A 70 8.15 10.89 -5.58
CA HIS A 70 7.19 11.50 -6.50
C HIS A 70 6.13 12.31 -5.75
N MET A 71 5.54 11.73 -4.71
CA MET A 71 4.52 12.38 -3.90
C MET A 71 5.05 13.58 -3.10
N LEU A 72 6.33 13.57 -2.72
CA LEU A 72 7.00 14.69 -2.06
C LEU A 72 7.44 15.81 -3.05
N GLY A 73 7.33 15.58 -4.35
CA GLY A 73 7.81 16.52 -5.36
C GLY A 73 9.33 16.61 -5.43
N ASN A 74 10.03 15.60 -5.01
CA ASN A 74 11.50 15.54 -5.02
C ASN A 74 12.03 15.25 -6.43
N GLY A 75 12.31 16.25 -7.21
CA GLY A 75 13.16 16.29 -8.40
C GLY A 75 13.19 15.08 -9.33
N LYS A 76 14.41 14.68 -9.74
CA LYS A 76 14.62 13.54 -10.63
C LYS A 76 14.63 12.25 -9.83
N ILE A 77 13.67 11.38 -10.14
CA ILE A 77 13.56 10.03 -9.55
C ILE A 77 14.40 9.06 -10.40
N ASP A 78 15.25 8.28 -9.73
CA ASP A 78 16.04 7.24 -10.39
C ASP A 78 15.44 5.86 -10.06
N PRO A 79 14.79 5.19 -11.03
CA PRO A 79 14.17 3.89 -10.80
C PRO A 79 15.18 2.73 -10.84
N ASP A 80 16.46 2.99 -11.08
CA ASP A 80 17.50 1.98 -11.31
C ASP A 80 17.07 0.96 -12.38
N GLU A 81 17.27 -0.33 -12.13
CA GLU A 81 16.86 -1.43 -13.01
C GLU A 81 15.34 -1.71 -12.99
N TYR A 82 14.57 -1.03 -12.12
CA TYR A 82 13.14 -1.27 -11.93
C TYR A 82 12.23 -0.29 -12.68
N GLY A 83 12.77 0.42 -13.68
CA GLY A 83 12.02 1.40 -14.48
C GLY A 83 10.73 0.83 -15.07
N ALA A 84 10.73 -0.43 -15.50
CA ALA A 84 9.55 -1.07 -16.04
C ALA A 84 8.36 -1.18 -15.07
N TRP A 85 8.59 -1.14 -13.76
CA TRP A 85 7.54 -1.09 -12.71
C TRP A 85 7.25 0.33 -12.26
N VAL A 86 8.29 1.13 -12.10
CA VAL A 86 8.22 2.49 -11.55
C VAL A 86 7.54 3.45 -12.52
N GLU A 87 7.91 3.43 -13.81
CA GLU A 87 7.36 4.38 -14.78
C GLU A 87 5.84 4.28 -14.93
N PRO A 88 5.24 3.09 -15.14
CA PRO A 88 3.78 2.97 -15.19
C PRO A 88 3.10 3.33 -13.85
N LEU A 89 3.76 3.07 -12.72
CA LEU A 89 3.26 3.46 -11.41
C LEU A 89 3.15 4.98 -11.29
N LEU A 90 4.24 5.71 -11.56
CA LEU A 90 4.27 7.17 -11.42
C LEU A 90 3.40 7.90 -12.45
N GLN A 91 3.12 7.25 -13.60
CA GLN A 91 2.23 7.77 -14.64
C GLN A 91 0.75 7.48 -14.38
N HIS A 92 0.40 6.77 -13.30
CA HIS A 92 -0.99 6.45 -12.99
C HIS A 92 -1.81 7.73 -12.80
N GLU A 93 -2.96 7.84 -13.49
CA GLU A 93 -3.75 9.09 -13.57
C GLU A 93 -4.14 9.63 -12.18
N LEU A 94 -4.34 8.77 -11.19
CA LEU A 94 -4.66 9.18 -9.83
C LEU A 94 -3.70 10.24 -9.29
N PHE A 95 -2.39 10.07 -9.52
CA PHE A 95 -1.38 10.96 -8.95
C PHE A 95 -1.37 12.35 -9.55
N THR A 96 -2.07 12.58 -10.67
CA THR A 96 -2.23 13.93 -11.25
C THR A 96 -3.18 14.82 -10.45
N HIS A 97 -4.01 14.24 -9.59
CA HIS A 97 -5.02 14.95 -8.80
C HIS A 97 -5.07 14.50 -7.32
N PHE A 98 -3.98 13.91 -6.84
CA PHE A 98 -3.85 13.39 -5.49
C PHE A 98 -2.98 14.33 -4.63
N GLU A 99 -3.54 14.80 -3.53
CA GLU A 99 -2.84 15.63 -2.54
C GLU A 99 -2.44 14.73 -1.35
N PRO A 100 -1.15 14.41 -1.15
CA PRO A 100 -0.73 13.49 -0.11
C PRO A 100 -0.94 14.10 1.29
N MET A 101 -1.41 13.27 2.22
CA MET A 101 -1.59 13.56 3.64
C MET A 101 -0.63 12.72 4.51
N ALA A 102 -0.26 11.52 4.07
CA ALA A 102 0.77 10.70 4.70
C ALA A 102 1.44 9.83 3.63
N ILE A 103 2.76 9.65 3.75
CA ILE A 103 3.61 8.89 2.83
C ILE A 103 4.55 8.05 3.68
N GLU A 104 4.61 6.73 3.44
CA GLU A 104 5.46 5.79 4.21
C GLU A 104 5.35 6.04 5.73
N HIS A 105 4.11 6.16 6.19
CA HIS A 105 3.82 6.71 7.51
C HIS A 105 3.68 5.62 8.58
N MET A 106 4.54 5.68 9.59
CA MET A 106 4.57 4.69 10.66
C MET A 106 3.54 4.98 11.75
N MET A 107 2.78 3.95 12.12
CA MET A 107 1.72 4.03 13.13
C MET A 107 1.68 2.77 14.00
N SER A 108 0.87 2.79 15.05
CA SER A 108 0.69 1.63 15.92
C SER A 108 -0.71 1.52 16.51
N ILE A 109 -1.02 0.30 16.96
CA ILE A 109 -2.11 -0.02 17.88
C ILE A 109 -1.46 -0.52 19.16
N PRO A 110 -1.17 0.35 20.15
CA PRO A 110 -0.40 -0.01 21.32
C PRO A 110 -1.00 -1.17 22.12
N ASP A 111 -2.30 -1.16 22.34
CA ASP A 111 -3.02 -2.18 23.12
C ASP A 111 -2.97 -3.57 22.49
N LYS A 112 -2.85 -3.64 21.16
CA LYS A 112 -2.66 -4.89 20.41
C LYS A 112 -1.18 -5.21 20.15
N SER A 113 -0.26 -4.32 20.54
CA SER A 113 1.18 -4.41 20.27
C SER A 113 1.50 -4.60 18.79
N VAL A 114 0.76 -3.89 17.91
CA VAL A 114 0.92 -3.96 16.45
C VAL A 114 1.49 -2.65 15.94
N GLY A 115 2.55 -2.73 15.12
CA GLY A 115 3.11 -1.60 14.38
C GLY A 115 2.94 -1.79 12.88
N GLY A 116 2.84 -0.69 12.14
CA GLY A 116 2.71 -0.71 10.69
C GLY A 116 3.18 0.57 10.05
N GLN A 117 3.40 0.49 8.76
CA GLN A 117 3.73 1.61 7.89
C GLN A 117 2.75 1.58 6.72
N LEU A 118 1.88 2.58 6.66
CA LEU A 118 1.02 2.76 5.49
C LEU A 118 1.84 3.39 4.36
N ASP A 119 1.54 3.00 3.13
CA ASP A 119 2.30 3.48 1.98
C ASP A 119 1.86 4.90 1.61
N LEU A 120 0.56 5.13 1.41
CA LEU A 120 0.06 6.42 0.98
C LEU A 120 -1.37 6.69 1.49
N LEU A 121 -1.58 7.88 2.05
CA LEU A 121 -2.88 8.45 2.37
C LEU A 121 -2.96 9.84 1.75
N GLY A 122 -4.08 10.18 1.14
CA GLY A 122 -4.24 11.53 0.59
C GLY A 122 -5.65 11.83 0.13
N TYR A 123 -5.82 13.06 -0.33
CA TYR A 123 -7.08 13.57 -0.82
C TYR A 123 -7.11 13.56 -2.35
N ASP A 124 -8.05 12.85 -2.91
CA ASP A 124 -8.33 12.83 -4.33
C ASP A 124 -9.20 14.06 -4.69
N THR A 125 -8.62 15.04 -5.36
CA THR A 125 -9.31 16.29 -5.71
C THR A 125 -10.38 16.11 -6.79
N LYS A 126 -10.32 15.00 -7.55
CA LYS A 126 -11.31 14.66 -8.58
C LYS A 126 -12.58 14.08 -7.96
N THR A 127 -12.44 13.10 -7.09
CA THR A 127 -13.58 12.42 -6.43
C THR A 127 -14.02 13.06 -5.12
N LYS A 128 -13.20 13.96 -4.56
CA LYS A 128 -13.40 14.62 -3.26
C LYS A 128 -13.37 13.65 -2.07
N GLN A 129 -12.56 12.61 -2.16
CA GLN A 129 -12.46 11.55 -1.17
C GLN A 129 -11.05 11.48 -0.57
N ILE A 130 -10.97 11.11 0.70
CA ILE A 130 -9.73 10.68 1.35
C ILE A 130 -9.53 9.20 1.00
N ARG A 131 -8.39 8.89 0.38
CA ARG A 131 -8.01 7.54 -0.05
C ARG A 131 -6.84 7.00 0.75
N LEU A 132 -6.98 5.80 1.24
CA LEU A 132 -5.88 4.99 1.78
C LEU A 132 -5.44 4.02 0.70
N ILE A 133 -4.16 4.04 0.36
CA ILE A 133 -3.60 3.27 -0.75
C ILE A 133 -2.46 2.40 -0.24
N ASP A 134 -2.50 1.12 -0.59
CA ASP A 134 -1.45 0.15 -0.34
C ASP A 134 -0.81 -0.24 -1.67
N LEU A 135 0.52 -0.15 -1.78
CA LEU A 135 1.28 -0.49 -2.99
C LEU A 135 1.78 -1.93 -2.93
N LYS A 136 1.52 -2.67 -3.98
CA LYS A 136 2.04 -4.02 -4.15
C LYS A 136 2.76 -4.17 -5.49
N THR A 137 3.82 -4.96 -5.51
CA THR A 137 4.57 -5.26 -6.74
C THR A 137 4.49 -6.74 -7.11
N LYS A 138 4.38 -7.02 -8.39
CA LYS A 138 4.41 -8.38 -8.95
C LYS A 138 5.19 -8.39 -10.26
N SER A 139 5.73 -9.55 -10.65
CA SER A 139 6.53 -9.66 -11.87
C SER A 139 5.70 -9.51 -13.14
N SER A 140 4.49 -10.08 -13.23
CA SER A 140 3.66 -9.99 -14.42
C SER A 140 2.18 -9.98 -14.08
N CYS A 141 1.40 -9.17 -14.79
CA CYS A 141 -0.06 -9.12 -14.66
C CYS A 141 -0.78 -10.26 -15.41
N ASN A 142 -0.12 -10.92 -16.36
CA ASN A 142 -0.74 -11.92 -17.24
C ASN A 142 -1.39 -13.08 -16.49
N TYR A 143 -0.81 -13.51 -15.37
CA TYR A 143 -1.35 -14.58 -14.53
C TYR A 143 -2.70 -14.24 -13.90
N PHE A 144 -3.04 -12.95 -13.82
CA PHE A 144 -4.24 -12.44 -13.15
C PHE A 144 -5.30 -12.00 -14.15
N MET A 145 -5.04 -12.10 -15.47
CA MET A 145 -5.98 -11.77 -16.52
C MET A 145 -6.96 -12.91 -16.82
N ARG A 146 -8.20 -12.58 -17.12
CA ARG A 146 -9.30 -13.51 -17.42
C ARG A 146 -10.07 -13.04 -18.66
N LYS A 147 -10.37 -13.96 -19.58
CA LYS A 147 -11.17 -13.66 -20.79
C LYS A 147 -12.68 -13.56 -20.54
N ARG A 148 -13.15 -14.14 -19.43
CA ARG A 148 -14.58 -14.18 -19.14
C ARG A 148 -14.94 -13.21 -18.03
N LYS A 149 -16.02 -12.45 -18.24
CA LYS A 149 -16.62 -11.61 -17.21
C LYS A 149 -17.04 -12.46 -16.01
N LYS A 150 -16.69 -11.98 -14.82
CA LYS A 150 -17.17 -12.51 -13.55
C LYS A 150 -17.37 -11.32 -12.61
N ASP A 151 -18.36 -11.38 -11.75
CA ASP A 151 -18.63 -10.30 -10.81
C ASP A 151 -17.39 -9.98 -9.95
N GLY A 152 -17.16 -8.70 -9.71
CA GLY A 152 -16.03 -8.19 -8.93
C GLY A 152 -14.69 -8.13 -9.66
N LEU A 153 -14.65 -8.41 -10.98
CA LEU A 153 -13.43 -8.24 -11.78
C LEU A 153 -13.43 -6.88 -12.49
N LEU A 154 -12.27 -6.21 -12.45
CA LEU A 154 -12.03 -4.98 -13.20
C LEU A 154 -11.80 -5.30 -14.66
N TYR A 155 -12.51 -4.60 -15.58
CA TYR A 155 -12.27 -4.71 -17.02
C TYR A 155 -11.14 -3.79 -17.44
N ILE A 156 -10.19 -4.32 -18.19
CA ILE A 156 -9.01 -3.60 -18.73
C ILE A 156 -9.21 -3.45 -20.24
N GLU A 157 -9.63 -2.26 -20.66
CA GLU A 157 -10.09 -1.99 -22.04
C GLU A 157 -9.02 -2.27 -23.08
N ASP A 158 -7.79 -1.82 -22.88
CA ASP A 158 -6.70 -1.97 -23.85
C ASP A 158 -6.25 -3.42 -24.07
N LEU A 159 -6.62 -4.32 -23.15
CA LEU A 159 -6.35 -5.76 -23.25
C LEU A 159 -7.57 -6.58 -23.61
N ASP A 160 -8.78 -5.98 -23.61
CA ASP A 160 -10.06 -6.69 -23.72
C ASP A 160 -10.14 -7.90 -22.75
N MET A 161 -9.71 -7.68 -21.50
CA MET A 161 -9.62 -8.72 -20.48
C MET A 161 -10.11 -8.22 -19.14
N TYR A 162 -10.51 -9.16 -18.28
CA TYR A 162 -10.88 -8.90 -16.88
C TYR A 162 -9.70 -9.21 -15.97
N TRP A 163 -9.36 -8.29 -15.08
CA TRP A 163 -8.31 -8.48 -14.11
C TRP A 163 -8.87 -8.96 -12.77
N LYS A 164 -8.23 -9.97 -12.21
CA LYS A 164 -8.48 -10.48 -10.88
C LYS A 164 -7.30 -10.12 -9.98
N GLU A 165 -7.59 -9.46 -8.89
CA GLU A 165 -6.58 -9.14 -7.87
C GLU A 165 -5.83 -10.39 -7.39
N PRO A 166 -4.49 -10.34 -7.24
CA PRO A 166 -3.67 -11.49 -6.83
C PRO A 166 -4.11 -12.10 -5.50
N TYR A 167 -4.39 -11.26 -4.51
CA TYR A 167 -4.95 -11.59 -3.21
C TYR A 167 -5.62 -10.36 -2.60
N SER A 168 -6.50 -10.55 -1.60
CA SER A 168 -7.11 -9.43 -0.90
C SER A 168 -6.14 -8.76 0.05
N THR A 169 -6.17 -7.43 0.06
CA THR A 169 -5.45 -6.58 1.02
C THR A 169 -6.39 -5.96 2.06
N ASP A 170 -7.67 -6.30 2.02
CA ASP A 170 -8.71 -5.69 2.85
C ASP A 170 -8.33 -5.69 4.34
N LYS A 171 -7.80 -6.81 4.85
CA LYS A 171 -7.39 -6.95 6.25
C LYS A 171 -6.25 -6.01 6.63
N GLN A 172 -5.25 -5.87 5.75
CA GLN A 172 -4.13 -4.94 5.95
C GLN A 172 -4.61 -3.49 5.93
N LEU A 173 -5.44 -3.14 4.95
CA LEU A 173 -6.05 -1.81 4.85
C LEU A 173 -6.92 -1.50 6.06
N GLY A 174 -7.73 -2.46 6.54
CA GLY A 174 -8.52 -2.33 7.76
C GLY A 174 -7.68 -2.06 9.02
N CYS A 175 -6.54 -2.73 9.15
CA CYS A 175 -5.58 -2.46 10.22
C CYS A 175 -5.07 -1.01 10.16
N TYR A 176 -4.72 -0.50 8.98
CA TYR A 176 -4.31 0.90 8.82
C TYR A 176 -5.45 1.88 9.08
N VAL A 177 -6.70 1.55 8.71
CA VAL A 177 -7.87 2.37 9.06
C VAL A 177 -8.01 2.49 10.57
N GLU A 178 -7.88 1.38 11.32
CA GLU A 178 -7.91 1.42 12.80
C GLU A 178 -6.76 2.27 13.36
N MET A 179 -5.54 2.13 12.82
CA MET A 179 -4.41 2.97 13.22
C MET A 179 -4.67 4.45 12.98
N LEU A 180 -5.22 4.83 11.83
CA LEU A 180 -5.55 6.22 11.51
C LEU A 180 -6.62 6.78 12.45
N LYS A 181 -7.65 6.01 12.77
CA LYS A 181 -8.70 6.41 13.74
C LYS A 181 -8.11 6.62 15.12
N LEU A 182 -7.29 5.69 15.61
CA LEU A 182 -6.71 5.76 16.94
C LEU A 182 -5.70 6.91 17.12
N ASN A 183 -4.88 7.15 16.11
CA ASN A 183 -3.78 8.10 16.24
C ASN A 183 -4.11 9.51 15.76
N TYR A 184 -5.11 9.67 14.86
CA TYR A 184 -5.40 10.96 14.21
C TYR A 184 -6.89 11.32 14.17
N ASP A 185 -7.77 10.49 14.73
CA ASP A 185 -9.23 10.63 14.58
C ASP A 185 -9.65 10.80 13.12
N LEU A 186 -8.96 10.08 12.22
CA LEU A 186 -9.13 10.18 10.77
C LEU A 186 -9.59 8.83 10.20
N ARG A 187 -10.64 8.88 9.38
CA ARG A 187 -11.16 7.74 8.66
C ARG A 187 -11.14 8.05 7.15
N PRO A 188 -10.44 7.27 6.32
CA PRO A 188 -10.53 7.42 4.87
C PRO A 188 -11.93 7.08 4.37
N ASP A 189 -12.32 7.68 3.24
CA ASP A 189 -13.60 7.38 2.58
C ASP A 189 -13.55 6.06 1.83
N VAL A 190 -12.41 5.78 1.20
CA VAL A 190 -12.17 4.57 0.40
C VAL A 190 -10.76 4.03 0.60
N CYS A 191 -10.62 2.73 0.35
CA CYS A 191 -9.35 2.02 0.37
C CYS A 191 -9.07 1.44 -1.01
N ASN A 192 -7.81 1.48 -1.44
CA ASN A 192 -7.37 0.93 -2.71
C ASN A 192 -6.05 0.17 -2.56
N THR A 193 -5.81 -0.76 -3.46
CA THR A 193 -4.49 -1.34 -3.70
C THR A 193 -4.04 -0.98 -5.10
N ILE A 194 -2.83 -0.46 -5.22
CA ILE A 194 -2.16 -0.24 -6.50
C ILE A 194 -1.18 -1.39 -6.72
N TRP A 195 -1.30 -2.04 -7.85
CA TRP A 195 -0.47 -3.15 -8.28
C TRP A 195 0.48 -2.69 -9.38
N ALA A 196 1.77 -2.59 -9.06
CA ALA A 196 2.81 -2.33 -10.05
C ALA A 196 3.34 -3.65 -10.63
N PHE A 197 3.23 -3.79 -11.95
CA PHE A 197 3.73 -4.91 -12.74
C PHE A 197 4.76 -4.39 -13.75
N GLU A 198 5.53 -5.28 -14.31
CA GLU A 198 6.38 -4.94 -15.43
C GLU A 198 5.56 -4.39 -16.61
N GLY A 199 5.82 -3.14 -16.97
CA GLY A 199 5.14 -2.42 -18.05
C GLY A 199 3.70 -1.97 -17.75
N ARG A 200 3.18 -2.14 -16.50
CA ARG A 200 1.79 -1.79 -16.21
C ARG A 200 1.55 -1.47 -14.74
N CYS A 201 0.65 -0.54 -14.50
CA CYS A 201 0.10 -0.28 -13.18
C CYS A 201 -1.43 -0.46 -13.20
N ILE A 202 -1.99 -1.14 -12.20
CA ILE A 202 -3.43 -1.37 -12.08
C ILE A 202 -3.87 -1.05 -10.65
N MET A 203 -4.83 -0.15 -10.50
CA MET A 203 -5.50 0.08 -9.22
C MET A 203 -6.78 -0.74 -9.19
N ASN A 204 -7.07 -1.40 -8.06
CA ASN A 204 -8.34 -2.07 -7.88
C ASN A 204 -9.50 -1.07 -7.79
N ILE A 205 -10.72 -1.58 -7.93
CA ILE A 205 -11.93 -0.77 -7.69
C ILE A 205 -11.95 -0.26 -6.24
N ASP A 206 -12.56 0.90 -6.04
CA ASP A 206 -12.72 1.49 -4.71
C ASP A 206 -13.38 0.49 -3.75
N GLN A 207 -12.70 0.22 -2.66
CA GLN A 207 -13.22 -0.61 -1.57
C GLN A 207 -13.82 0.31 -0.51
N PRO A 208 -15.10 0.14 -0.15
CA PRO A 208 -15.66 0.85 0.98
C PRO A 208 -14.84 0.58 2.24
N THR A 209 -14.56 1.64 3.00
CA THR A 209 -13.75 1.52 4.23
C THR A 209 -14.36 0.52 5.22
N GLU A 210 -15.69 0.46 5.31
CA GLU A 210 -16.43 -0.51 6.13
C GLU A 210 -16.07 -1.97 5.81
N ARG A 211 -15.81 -2.28 4.54
CA ARG A 211 -15.38 -3.62 4.14
C ARG A 211 -14.01 -3.96 4.70
N CYS A 212 -13.08 -3.03 4.62
CA CYS A 212 -11.73 -3.21 5.15
C CYS A 212 -11.75 -3.32 6.69
N GLU A 213 -12.53 -2.46 7.36
CA GLU A 213 -12.74 -2.52 8.82
C GLU A 213 -13.34 -3.86 9.26
N ALA A 214 -14.30 -4.41 8.50
CA ALA A 214 -14.90 -5.70 8.81
C ALA A 214 -13.96 -6.90 8.55
N ALA A 215 -12.94 -6.74 7.73
CA ALA A 215 -11.95 -7.77 7.45
C ALA A 215 -10.84 -7.82 8.52
N TRP A 216 -10.57 -6.71 9.18
CA TRP A 216 -9.60 -6.58 10.28
C TRP A 216 -10.17 -7.08 11.59
#